data_6c6680f45e844aa15bcabb386a8b14e9
#
_entry.id   6c6680f45e844aa15bcabb386a8b14e9
#
_cell.length_a   1.000
_cell.length_b   1.000
_cell.length_c   1.000
_cell.angle_alpha   90.00
_cell.angle_beta   90.00
_cell.angle_gamma   90.00
#
_symmetry.space_group_name_H-M   'P 1'
#
loop_
_entity.id
_entity.type
_entity.pdbx_description
1 polymer ?
#
loop_
_entity_poly.entity_id
_entity_poly.type
_entity_poly.pdbx_seq_one_letter_code
_entity_poly.pdbx_strand_id
1 'polypeptide(L)'
;MARAGAALVIMALVGSALSCEAQDLEPRAFSNTPVGMNFLIAGYGYSHGDVTFDASTPIENAELTAHGAYLAYSHAFGVWGRSAKLDIVLPYAWVSGSADVAGQRRDRYTDGFGDARVRVSALLYGGPALTLAEFADYKPDLIVGASLAVTLPTGHYDSDKLVNIGTNRWSVKPELGISQTFGPLTLELEPSVTFYTDNNNFLGGKKLEKDPLYAVQGHAIYHTRFGLWGAVDVTYYGGGRTTVDGEKGAEPQNLRVGATLAIPITRQHSVKLYASTGAFARVGGDFTTAGIAWQFRWGGGL
;
A
#
# COMPACT_ATOMS: atom_id res chain seq x y z
N MET A 1 3.10 -18.87 32.97
CA MET A 1 3.22 -19.28 31.55
C MET A 1 2.12 -18.67 30.65
N ALA A 2 0.82 -18.64 31.04
CA ALA A 2 -0.26 -18.03 30.23
C ALA A 2 -0.11 -16.52 29.95
N ARG A 3 0.49 -15.75 30.86
CA ARG A 3 0.72 -14.31 30.66
C ARG A 3 1.81 -13.96 29.65
N ALA A 4 2.80 -14.83 29.48
CA ALA A 4 3.86 -14.63 28.47
C ALA A 4 3.33 -14.93 27.06
N GLY A 5 2.45 -15.91 26.91
CA GLY A 5 1.83 -16.27 25.64
C GLY A 5 0.92 -15.17 25.09
N ALA A 6 0.06 -14.59 25.94
CA ALA A 6 -0.82 -13.48 25.54
C ALA A 6 -0.04 -12.23 25.08
N ALA A 7 1.00 -11.82 25.83
CA ALA A 7 1.89 -10.72 25.45
C ALA A 7 2.52 -10.93 24.08
N LEU A 8 2.72 -12.16 23.67
CA LEU A 8 3.42 -12.55 22.45
C LEU A 8 2.56 -12.48 21.18
N VAL A 9 1.30 -12.89 21.26
CA VAL A 9 0.33 -12.81 20.15
C VAL A 9 0.06 -11.35 19.78
N ILE A 10 0.11 -10.48 20.75
CA ILE A 10 -0.08 -9.03 20.61
C ILE A 10 1.08 -8.38 19.85
N MET A 11 2.27 -8.84 20.15
CA MET A 11 3.47 -8.37 19.50
C MET A 11 3.47 -8.60 17.99
N ALA A 12 2.78 -9.62 17.48
CA ALA A 12 2.61 -9.89 16.07
C ALA A 12 1.75 -8.85 15.33
N LEU A 13 0.80 -8.22 16.02
CA LEU A 13 -0.11 -7.21 15.44
C LEU A 13 0.60 -5.89 15.13
N VAL A 14 1.61 -5.48 15.93
CA VAL A 14 2.39 -4.26 15.64
C VAL A 14 3.28 -4.44 14.40
N GLY A 15 3.90 -5.61 14.24
CA GLY A 15 4.68 -5.93 13.03
C GLY A 15 3.82 -5.91 11.75
N SER A 16 2.52 -6.21 11.85
CA SER A 16 1.60 -6.15 10.71
C SER A 16 1.03 -4.74 10.45
N ALA A 17 1.02 -3.86 11.44
CA ALA A 17 0.57 -2.46 11.27
C ALA A 17 1.56 -1.63 10.43
N LEU A 18 2.82 -2.03 10.37
CA LEU A 18 3.84 -1.39 9.54
C LEU A 18 3.88 -1.95 8.11
N SER A 19 3.22 -3.09 7.84
CA SER A 19 3.08 -3.63 6.48
C SER A 19 2.02 -2.80 5.74
N CYS A 20 2.45 -1.76 5.04
CA CYS A 20 1.60 -0.80 4.32
C CYS A 20 0.88 -1.38 3.08
N GLU A 21 0.85 -2.71 2.91
CA GLU A 21 0.43 -3.38 1.67
C GLU A 21 -1.06 -3.27 1.34
N ALA A 22 -1.92 -3.15 2.36
CA ALA A 22 -3.36 -3.01 2.16
C ALA A 22 -3.87 -1.56 2.32
N GLN A 23 -2.96 -0.62 2.60
CA GLN A 23 -3.30 0.76 2.96
C GLN A 23 -2.95 1.77 1.85
N ASP A 24 -2.30 1.32 0.77
CA ASP A 24 -1.96 2.17 -0.37
C ASP A 24 -3.24 2.55 -1.12
N LEU A 25 -3.55 3.84 -1.15
CA LEU A 25 -4.57 4.40 -2.02
C LEU A 25 -3.91 4.74 -3.36
N GLU A 26 -4.21 3.95 -4.40
CA GLU A 26 -3.61 4.12 -5.73
C GLU A 26 -4.66 4.44 -6.81
N PRO A 27 -5.34 5.61 -6.74
CA PRO A 27 -6.27 5.97 -7.81
C PRO A 27 -5.56 5.99 -9.16
N ARG A 28 -6.25 5.51 -10.22
CA ARG A 28 -5.73 5.35 -11.58
C ARG A 28 -4.72 4.22 -11.76
N ALA A 29 -4.72 3.21 -10.89
CA ALA A 29 -3.84 2.05 -11.01
C ALA A 29 -4.03 1.33 -12.36
N PHE A 30 -5.27 1.25 -12.85
CA PHE A 30 -5.65 0.62 -14.12
C PHE A 30 -5.92 1.61 -15.26
N SER A 31 -5.49 2.87 -15.15
CA SER A 31 -5.60 3.81 -16.26
C SER A 31 -4.73 3.38 -17.44
N ASN A 32 -5.28 3.48 -18.66
CA ASN A 32 -4.52 3.23 -19.88
C ASN A 32 -3.34 4.21 -20.02
N THR A 33 -2.22 3.72 -20.48
CA THR A 33 -0.97 4.48 -20.59
C THR A 33 -0.33 4.16 -21.94
N PRO A 34 0.19 5.16 -22.68
CA PRO A 34 0.89 4.92 -23.94
C PRO A 34 2.08 3.98 -23.74
N VAL A 35 2.26 3.05 -24.68
CA VAL A 35 3.38 2.09 -24.63
C VAL A 35 4.73 2.80 -24.84
N GLY A 36 5.79 2.26 -24.22
CA GLY A 36 7.13 2.84 -24.24
C GLY A 36 7.33 4.02 -23.27
N MET A 37 6.29 4.40 -22.51
CA MET A 37 6.43 5.40 -21.46
C MET A 37 7.12 4.83 -20.23
N ASN A 38 8.00 5.63 -19.65
CA ASN A 38 8.68 5.36 -18.39
C ASN A 38 8.35 6.44 -17.39
N PHE A 39 8.31 6.05 -16.11
CA PHE A 39 8.05 6.95 -14.99
C PHE A 39 9.05 6.68 -13.88
N LEU A 40 9.67 7.74 -13.38
CA LEU A 40 10.43 7.73 -12.13
C LEU A 40 9.65 8.55 -11.12
N ILE A 41 9.43 7.98 -9.95
CA ILE A 41 8.63 8.61 -8.90
C ILE A 41 9.46 8.63 -7.63
N ALA A 42 9.58 9.80 -7.01
CA ALA A 42 10.17 9.97 -5.69
C ALA A 42 9.10 10.55 -4.76
N GLY A 43 8.83 9.87 -3.68
CA GLY A 43 7.79 10.27 -2.74
C GLY A 43 8.27 10.31 -1.30
N TYR A 44 7.54 11.08 -0.50
CA TYR A 44 7.71 11.19 0.93
C TYR A 44 6.34 11.25 1.60
N GLY A 45 6.20 10.55 2.72
CA GLY A 45 4.98 10.53 3.51
C GLY A 45 5.29 10.61 5.00
N TYR A 46 4.36 11.20 5.72
CA TYR A 46 4.30 11.22 7.17
C TYR A 46 3.04 10.50 7.62
N SER A 47 3.17 9.58 8.56
CA SER A 47 2.06 8.85 9.18
C SER A 47 2.16 8.94 10.68
N HIS A 48 1.05 9.22 11.33
CA HIS A 48 0.94 9.24 12.78
C HIS A 48 -0.40 8.65 13.20
N GLY A 49 -0.40 7.86 14.26
CA GLY A 49 -1.63 7.29 14.76
C GLY A 49 -1.44 6.27 15.87
N ASP A 50 -2.58 5.82 16.37
CA ASP A 50 -2.67 4.86 17.44
C ASP A 50 -2.67 3.43 16.91
N VAL A 51 -2.16 2.51 17.70
CA VAL A 51 -2.25 1.08 17.44
C VAL A 51 -3.17 0.46 18.47
N THR A 52 -4.35 0.04 18.01
CA THR A 52 -5.35 -0.61 18.88
C THR A 52 -5.04 -2.10 19.00
N PHE A 53 -4.86 -2.55 20.22
CA PHE A 53 -4.66 -3.95 20.58
C PHE A 53 -5.93 -4.60 21.10
N ASP A 54 -5.96 -5.92 21.14
CA ASP A 54 -7.02 -6.67 21.81
C ASP A 54 -7.01 -6.35 23.33
N ALA A 55 -8.20 -6.19 23.94
CA ALA A 55 -8.35 -5.84 25.36
C ALA A 55 -7.74 -6.86 26.35
N SER A 56 -7.41 -8.07 25.90
CA SER A 56 -6.72 -9.09 26.70
C SER A 56 -5.22 -8.81 26.88
N THR A 57 -4.70 -7.73 26.30
CA THR A 57 -3.28 -7.44 26.17
C THR A 57 -2.78 -6.45 27.22
N PRO A 58 -1.58 -6.63 27.78
CA PRO A 58 -1.00 -5.67 28.70
C PRO A 58 -0.30 -4.50 27.97
N ILE A 59 -0.79 -4.11 26.78
CA ILE A 59 -0.28 -2.97 26.01
C ILE A 59 -1.37 -1.94 25.87
N GLU A 60 -1.09 -0.75 26.32
CA GLU A 60 -1.98 0.41 26.29
C GLU A 60 -1.26 1.61 25.70
N ASN A 61 -2.02 2.59 25.24
CA ASN A 61 -1.49 3.88 24.76
C ASN A 61 -0.36 3.75 23.75
N ALA A 62 -0.51 2.82 22.81
CA ALA A 62 0.51 2.62 21.77
C ALA A 62 0.32 3.64 20.64
N GLU A 63 1.31 4.48 20.47
CA GLU A 63 1.39 5.48 19.40
C GLU A 63 2.57 5.17 18.50
N LEU A 64 2.41 5.47 17.21
CA LEU A 64 3.46 5.29 16.23
C LEU A 64 3.50 6.46 15.26
N THR A 65 4.71 6.93 15.02
CA THR A 65 5.03 7.93 14.01
C THR A 65 5.98 7.34 13.00
N ALA A 66 5.66 7.44 11.73
CA ALA A 66 6.50 6.99 10.63
C ALA A 66 6.71 8.09 9.61
N HIS A 67 7.96 8.28 9.20
CA HIS A 67 8.35 9.01 8.02
C HIS A 67 8.76 7.99 6.97
N GLY A 68 8.19 8.07 5.77
CA GLY A 68 8.50 7.16 4.68
C GLY A 68 8.99 7.93 3.45
N ALA A 69 10.07 7.48 2.85
CA ALA A 69 10.48 7.89 1.51
C ALA A 69 10.42 6.68 0.59
N TYR A 70 10.14 6.89 -0.70
CA TYR A 70 10.19 5.81 -1.67
C TYR A 70 10.69 6.30 -3.02
N LEU A 71 11.36 5.40 -3.72
CA LEU A 71 11.68 5.53 -5.12
C LEU A 71 10.92 4.45 -5.88
N ALA A 72 10.22 4.84 -6.95
CA ALA A 72 9.51 3.89 -7.78
C ALA A 72 9.82 4.11 -9.27
N TYR A 73 9.86 3.02 -10.01
CA TYR A 73 9.98 3.02 -11.45
C TYR A 73 8.80 2.27 -12.06
N SER A 74 8.22 2.83 -13.12
CA SER A 74 7.15 2.20 -13.89
C SER A 74 7.47 2.25 -15.37
N HIS A 75 7.23 1.14 -16.08
CA HIS A 75 7.35 1.03 -17.52
C HIS A 75 6.07 0.49 -18.15
N ALA A 76 5.53 1.24 -19.12
CA ALA A 76 4.36 0.84 -19.88
C ALA A 76 4.77 0.14 -21.19
N PHE A 77 4.19 -1.04 -21.45
CA PHE A 77 4.46 -1.84 -22.63
C PHE A 77 3.17 -2.49 -23.18
N GLY A 78 3.28 -3.09 -24.36
CA GLY A 78 2.16 -3.79 -24.98
C GLY A 78 2.25 -5.31 -24.83
N VAL A 79 1.15 -5.97 -24.46
CA VAL A 79 1.01 -7.43 -24.43
C VAL A 79 -0.31 -7.80 -25.08
N TRP A 80 -0.27 -8.64 -26.10
CA TRP A 80 -1.47 -9.08 -26.86
C TRP A 80 -2.38 -7.94 -27.31
N GLY A 81 -1.79 -6.82 -27.75
CA GLY A 81 -2.53 -5.63 -28.17
C GLY A 81 -3.18 -4.82 -27.03
N ARG A 82 -2.86 -5.12 -25.78
CA ARG A 82 -3.33 -4.42 -24.58
C ARG A 82 -2.19 -3.73 -23.86
N SER A 83 -2.49 -2.61 -23.19
CA SER A 83 -1.55 -1.90 -22.33
C SER A 83 -1.25 -2.70 -21.08
N ALA A 84 0.02 -2.78 -20.73
CA ALA A 84 0.53 -3.41 -19.52
C ALA A 84 1.58 -2.52 -18.85
N LYS A 85 1.84 -2.71 -17.57
CA LYS A 85 2.85 -1.98 -16.80
C LYS A 85 3.66 -2.94 -15.93
N LEU A 86 4.93 -2.61 -15.76
CA LEU A 86 5.81 -3.15 -14.73
C LEU A 86 6.14 -2.02 -13.78
N ASP A 87 5.87 -2.20 -12.50
CA ASP A 87 6.17 -1.24 -11.45
C ASP A 87 7.13 -1.87 -10.44
N ILE A 88 8.13 -1.10 -9.99
CA ILE A 88 9.09 -1.49 -8.94
C ILE A 88 9.11 -0.36 -7.92
N VAL A 89 8.99 -0.69 -6.64
CA VAL A 89 8.97 0.27 -5.52
C VAL A 89 10.02 -0.14 -4.49
N LEU A 90 10.84 0.82 -4.08
CA LEU A 90 11.87 0.69 -3.05
C LEU A 90 11.56 1.69 -1.93
N PRO A 91 10.96 1.25 -0.81
CA PRO A 91 10.66 2.12 0.32
C PRO A 91 11.82 2.20 1.30
N TYR A 92 11.89 3.32 2.01
CA TYR A 92 12.73 3.55 3.18
C TYR A 92 11.89 4.23 4.26
N ALA A 93 12.02 3.83 5.52
CA ALA A 93 11.22 4.40 6.59
C ALA A 93 12.06 4.71 7.84
N TRP A 94 11.64 5.74 8.55
CA TRP A 94 12.06 6.11 9.90
C TRP A 94 10.83 5.98 10.80
N VAL A 95 10.89 5.10 11.79
CA VAL A 95 9.75 4.79 12.64
C VAL A 95 10.14 5.03 14.10
N SER A 96 9.31 5.79 14.78
CA SER A 96 9.36 5.96 16.22
C SER A 96 8.00 5.59 16.83
N GLY A 97 8.02 4.90 17.93
CA GLY A 97 6.81 4.50 18.63
C GLY A 97 7.02 4.40 20.12
N SER A 98 5.93 4.49 20.85
CA SER A 98 5.91 4.31 22.30
C SER A 98 4.64 3.59 22.73
N ALA A 99 4.72 2.82 23.80
CA ALA A 99 3.58 2.11 24.37
C ALA A 99 3.79 1.87 25.87
N ASP A 100 2.71 1.70 26.61
CA ASP A 100 2.74 1.23 27.97
C ASP A 100 2.65 -0.31 27.96
N VAL A 101 3.72 -0.98 28.34
CA VAL A 101 3.81 -2.45 28.38
C VAL A 101 3.83 -2.89 29.83
N ALA A 102 2.79 -3.54 30.30
CA ALA A 102 2.61 -3.95 31.69
C ALA A 102 2.83 -2.78 32.68
N GLY A 103 2.31 -1.59 32.35
CA GLY A 103 2.41 -0.37 33.15
C GLY A 103 3.76 0.34 33.08
N GLN A 104 4.67 -0.04 32.18
CA GLN A 104 5.92 0.65 31.95
C GLN A 104 5.99 1.22 30.54
N ARG A 105 6.27 2.53 30.43
CA ARG A 105 6.50 3.19 29.13
C ARG A 105 7.72 2.61 28.45
N ARG A 106 7.57 2.23 27.18
CA ARG A 106 8.64 1.71 26.31
C ARG A 106 8.65 2.50 25.02
N ASP A 107 9.83 2.94 24.62
CA ASP A 107 10.07 3.67 23.38
C ASP A 107 10.86 2.79 22.40
N ARG A 108 10.58 2.94 21.12
CA ARG A 108 11.29 2.26 20.02
C ARG A 108 11.56 3.25 18.91
N TYR A 109 12.79 3.25 18.44
CA TYR A 109 13.20 3.87 17.18
C TYR A 109 13.85 2.82 16.27
N THR A 110 13.51 2.85 14.98
CA THR A 110 14.13 2.02 13.95
C THR A 110 14.02 2.69 12.60
N ASP A 111 15.02 2.49 11.75
CA ASP A 111 15.00 2.98 10.37
C ASP A 111 15.65 1.97 9.44
N GLY A 112 15.39 2.09 8.14
CA GLY A 112 15.97 1.24 7.13
C GLY A 112 15.11 1.11 5.88
N PHE A 113 15.63 0.32 4.93
CA PHE A 113 14.85 -0.07 3.76
C PHE A 113 13.67 -0.96 4.16
N GLY A 114 12.53 -0.71 3.55
CA GLY A 114 11.39 -1.61 3.60
C GLY A 114 11.49 -2.72 2.55
N ASP A 115 10.51 -3.58 2.53
CA ASP A 115 10.42 -4.66 1.56
C ASP A 115 10.16 -4.10 0.15
N ALA A 116 11.00 -4.47 -0.81
CA ALA A 116 10.82 -4.08 -2.20
C ALA A 116 9.57 -4.74 -2.79
N ARG A 117 8.82 -4.00 -3.63
CA ARG A 117 7.62 -4.50 -4.30
C ARG A 117 7.78 -4.42 -5.82
N VAL A 118 7.40 -5.50 -6.49
CA VAL A 118 7.30 -5.59 -7.95
C VAL A 118 5.85 -5.90 -8.30
N ARG A 119 5.25 -5.11 -9.21
CA ARG A 119 3.89 -5.34 -9.71
C ARG A 119 3.90 -5.41 -11.24
N VAL A 120 3.21 -6.39 -11.78
CA VAL A 120 2.85 -6.46 -13.19
C VAL A 120 1.35 -6.28 -13.30
N SER A 121 0.90 -5.39 -14.17
CA SER A 121 -0.51 -5.17 -14.46
C SER A 121 -0.78 -5.21 -15.95
N ALA A 122 -1.96 -5.66 -16.34
CA ALA A 122 -2.42 -5.68 -17.74
C ALA A 122 -3.88 -5.28 -17.83
N LEU A 123 -4.23 -4.50 -18.84
CA LEU A 123 -5.61 -4.16 -19.15
C LEU A 123 -6.22 -5.26 -20.01
N LEU A 124 -7.22 -5.94 -19.48
CA LEU A 124 -7.87 -7.08 -20.14
C LEU A 124 -8.94 -6.61 -21.14
N TYR A 125 -9.60 -5.48 -20.82
CA TYR A 125 -10.61 -4.86 -21.66
C TYR A 125 -10.47 -3.33 -21.65
N GLY A 126 -10.84 -2.65 -22.73
CA GLY A 126 -10.92 -1.16 -22.80
C GLY A 126 -9.57 -0.42 -22.87
N GLY A 127 -8.46 -1.10 -22.67
CA GLY A 127 -7.12 -0.50 -22.65
C GLY A 127 -6.21 -0.99 -23.79
N PRO A 128 -6.37 -0.53 -25.02
CA PRO A 128 -5.51 -0.91 -26.14
C PRO A 128 -4.08 -0.40 -25.92
N ALA A 129 -3.09 -1.19 -26.43
CA ALA A 129 -1.68 -0.78 -26.49
C ALA A 129 -1.51 0.28 -27.58
N LEU A 130 -1.43 1.55 -27.20
CA LEU A 130 -1.36 2.70 -28.11
C LEU A 130 -0.01 3.39 -27.98
N THR A 131 0.53 3.88 -29.08
CA THR A 131 1.60 4.87 -29.09
C THR A 131 1.10 6.20 -28.53
N LEU A 132 2.00 7.12 -28.18
CA LEU A 132 1.62 8.44 -27.67
C LEU A 132 0.77 9.23 -28.70
N ALA A 133 1.08 9.07 -30.00
CA ALA A 133 0.32 9.72 -31.07
C ALA A 133 -1.11 9.19 -31.16
N GLU A 134 -1.30 7.88 -31.14
CA GLU A 134 -2.62 7.24 -31.14
C GLU A 134 -3.41 7.52 -29.87
N PHE A 135 -2.71 7.71 -28.74
CA PHE A 135 -3.32 8.00 -27.44
C PHE A 135 -3.99 9.39 -27.40
N ALA A 136 -3.61 10.31 -28.27
CA ALA A 136 -4.22 11.65 -28.34
C ALA A 136 -5.72 11.59 -28.68
N ASP A 137 -6.15 10.60 -29.47
CA ASP A 137 -7.54 10.39 -29.87
C ASP A 137 -8.29 9.38 -29.00
N TYR A 138 -7.57 8.74 -28.07
CA TYR A 138 -8.16 7.73 -27.17
C TYR A 138 -9.09 8.37 -26.16
N LYS A 139 -10.31 7.83 -26.09
CA LYS A 139 -11.31 8.20 -25.09
C LYS A 139 -11.51 7.04 -24.14
N PRO A 140 -11.16 7.18 -22.86
CA PRO A 140 -11.41 6.14 -21.88
C PRO A 140 -12.92 5.93 -21.69
N ASP A 141 -13.31 4.68 -21.59
CA ASP A 141 -14.66 4.23 -21.27
C ASP A 141 -14.57 3.18 -20.18
N LEU A 142 -15.14 2.01 -20.37
CA LEU A 142 -14.97 0.88 -19.47
C LEU A 142 -13.58 0.25 -19.65
N ILE A 143 -12.82 0.13 -18.57
CA ILE A 143 -11.56 -0.58 -18.51
C ILE A 143 -11.70 -1.68 -17.45
N VAL A 144 -11.25 -2.89 -17.80
CA VAL A 144 -11.06 -3.99 -16.85
C VAL A 144 -9.61 -4.40 -16.91
N GLY A 145 -8.95 -4.48 -15.76
CA GLY A 145 -7.56 -4.85 -15.62
C GLY A 145 -7.34 -5.86 -14.51
N ALA A 146 -6.16 -6.47 -14.53
CA ALA A 146 -5.69 -7.31 -13.45
C ALA A 146 -4.23 -6.99 -13.15
N SER A 147 -3.83 -7.18 -11.91
CA SER A 147 -2.45 -7.06 -11.49
C SER A 147 -2.04 -8.19 -10.54
N LEU A 148 -0.74 -8.41 -10.47
CA LEU A 148 -0.09 -9.27 -9.49
C LEU A 148 1.08 -8.50 -8.91
N ALA A 149 1.01 -8.18 -7.62
CA ALA A 149 2.10 -7.59 -6.88
C ALA A 149 2.78 -8.65 -6.01
N VAL A 150 4.11 -8.62 -5.97
CA VAL A 150 4.95 -9.47 -5.12
C VAL A 150 5.81 -8.57 -4.26
N THR A 151 5.74 -8.73 -2.95
CA THR A 151 6.62 -8.07 -1.99
C THR A 151 7.72 -9.04 -1.57
N LEU A 152 8.96 -8.58 -1.68
CA LEU A 152 10.16 -9.34 -1.40
C LEU A 152 10.65 -9.04 0.02
N PRO A 153 11.07 -10.02 0.82
CA PRO A 153 11.59 -9.81 2.18
C PRO A 153 13.01 -9.24 2.16
N THR A 154 13.16 -8.04 1.61
CA THR A 154 14.46 -7.34 1.44
C THR A 154 14.67 -6.23 2.45
N GLY A 155 13.65 -5.92 3.24
CA GLY A 155 13.68 -4.83 4.20
C GLY A 155 14.52 -5.11 5.44
N HIS A 156 14.85 -4.05 6.16
CA HIS A 156 15.58 -4.15 7.42
C HIS A 156 14.76 -4.90 8.48
N TYR A 157 15.27 -6.03 8.94
CA TYR A 157 14.60 -6.92 9.88
C TYR A 157 15.56 -7.38 11.00
N ASP A 158 15.11 -7.22 12.23
CA ASP A 158 15.78 -7.69 13.45
C ASP A 158 14.83 -8.67 14.16
N SER A 159 15.20 -9.95 14.18
CA SER A 159 14.36 -11.03 14.75
C SER A 159 14.13 -10.92 16.25
N ASP A 160 14.95 -10.14 16.97
CA ASP A 160 14.80 -9.92 18.41
C ASP A 160 13.90 -8.71 18.72
N LYS A 161 13.43 -8.03 17.70
CA LYS A 161 12.60 -6.83 17.84
C LYS A 161 11.19 -7.06 17.31
N LEU A 162 10.28 -6.39 17.97
CA LEU A 162 8.87 -6.42 17.64
C LEU A 162 8.55 -5.56 16.43
N VAL A 163 9.00 -4.30 16.47
CA VAL A 163 8.76 -3.32 15.40
C VAL A 163 9.93 -3.36 14.43
N ASN A 164 9.65 -3.73 13.20
CA ASN A 164 10.59 -3.85 12.11
C ASN A 164 10.08 -3.09 10.89
N ILE A 165 11.00 -2.67 10.01
CA ILE A 165 10.66 -2.03 8.73
C ILE A 165 10.31 -3.11 7.69
N GLY A 166 11.10 -4.16 7.58
CA GLY A 166 10.82 -5.32 6.74
C GLY A 166 9.97 -6.37 7.46
N THR A 167 9.29 -7.22 6.71
CA THR A 167 8.35 -8.23 7.23
C THR A 167 8.98 -9.63 7.37
N ASN A 168 10.15 -9.82 6.75
CA ASN A 168 10.87 -11.11 6.67
C ASN A 168 10.00 -12.26 6.13
N ARG A 169 9.09 -11.94 5.19
CA ARG A 169 8.24 -12.90 4.48
C ARG A 169 7.85 -12.36 3.13
N TRP A 170 7.57 -13.27 2.21
CA TRP A 170 6.99 -12.91 0.92
C TRP A 170 5.50 -12.60 1.08
N SER A 171 5.00 -11.70 0.22
CA SER A 171 3.57 -11.62 -0.01
C SER A 171 3.26 -11.53 -1.50
N VAL A 172 2.07 -12.03 -1.87
CA VAL A 172 1.58 -12.01 -3.24
C VAL A 172 0.15 -11.47 -3.21
N LYS A 173 -0.09 -10.35 -3.95
CA LYS A 173 -1.39 -9.68 -4.03
C LYS A 173 -1.91 -9.71 -5.47
N PRO A 174 -2.75 -10.66 -5.88
CA PRO A 174 -3.62 -10.53 -7.04
C PRO A 174 -4.70 -9.46 -6.78
N GLU A 175 -4.99 -8.69 -7.83
CA GLU A 175 -5.95 -7.60 -7.80
C GLU A 175 -6.67 -7.51 -9.14
N LEU A 176 -7.96 -7.21 -9.12
CA LEU A 176 -8.77 -6.86 -10.29
C LEU A 176 -9.13 -5.39 -10.19
N GLY A 177 -9.22 -4.71 -11.34
CA GLY A 177 -9.64 -3.32 -11.42
C GLY A 177 -10.72 -3.15 -12.47
N ILE A 178 -11.76 -2.39 -12.10
CA ILE A 178 -12.81 -1.94 -13.02
C ILE A 178 -12.82 -0.42 -12.93
N SER A 179 -12.68 0.24 -14.07
CA SER A 179 -12.69 1.71 -14.18
C SER A 179 -13.69 2.12 -15.26
N GLN A 180 -14.65 2.97 -14.91
CA GLN A 180 -15.66 3.51 -15.84
C GLN A 180 -15.59 5.02 -15.87
N THR A 181 -15.47 5.59 -17.06
CA THR A 181 -15.38 7.03 -17.28
C THR A 181 -16.71 7.62 -17.74
N PHE A 182 -17.14 8.71 -17.11
CA PHE A 182 -18.34 9.50 -17.40
C PHE A 182 -17.96 10.97 -17.61
N GLY A 183 -17.56 11.34 -18.82
CA GLY A 183 -17.05 12.69 -19.10
C GLY A 183 -15.81 13.02 -18.26
N PRO A 184 -15.85 14.01 -17.33
CA PRO A 184 -14.71 14.35 -16.48
C PRO A 184 -14.56 13.45 -15.23
N LEU A 185 -15.56 12.61 -14.94
CA LEU A 185 -15.57 11.74 -13.76
C LEU A 185 -15.20 10.30 -14.15
N THR A 186 -14.28 9.70 -13.40
CA THR A 186 -13.96 8.27 -13.50
C THR A 186 -14.24 7.64 -12.15
N LEU A 187 -14.93 6.52 -12.14
CA LEU A 187 -15.15 5.68 -10.96
C LEU A 187 -14.34 4.40 -11.10
N GLU A 188 -13.63 4.02 -10.05
CA GLU A 188 -12.81 2.79 -10.01
C GLU A 188 -13.20 1.93 -8.82
N LEU A 189 -13.13 0.60 -9.01
CA LEU A 189 -13.32 -0.42 -7.99
C LEU A 189 -12.23 -1.49 -8.13
N GLU A 190 -11.50 -1.76 -7.04
CA GLU A 190 -10.31 -2.60 -7.03
C GLU A 190 -10.34 -3.62 -5.88
N PRO A 191 -11.02 -4.79 -6.06
CA PRO A 191 -10.92 -5.89 -5.12
C PRO A 191 -9.56 -6.60 -5.22
N SER A 192 -9.00 -6.97 -4.08
CA SER A 192 -7.73 -7.69 -3.97
C SER A 192 -7.71 -8.67 -2.80
N VAL A 193 -6.79 -9.62 -2.87
CA VAL A 193 -6.45 -10.50 -1.76
C VAL A 193 -4.94 -10.61 -1.65
N THR A 194 -4.39 -10.53 -0.43
CA THR A 194 -2.96 -10.70 -0.20
C THR A 194 -2.71 -12.00 0.55
N PHE A 195 -1.85 -12.84 -0.02
CA PHE A 195 -1.37 -14.07 0.59
C PHE A 195 0.04 -13.86 1.13
N TYR A 196 0.37 -14.51 2.21
CA TYR A 196 1.65 -14.37 2.91
C TYR A 196 2.32 -15.71 3.09
N THR A 197 3.66 -15.74 3.03
CA THR A 197 4.43 -16.87 3.56
C THR A 197 4.64 -16.70 5.06
N ASP A 198 5.02 -17.76 5.74
CA ASP A 198 5.37 -17.72 7.15
C ASP A 198 6.70 -16.98 7.37
N ASN A 199 6.82 -16.29 8.51
CA ASN A 199 8.09 -15.83 9.04
C ASN A 199 8.51 -16.76 10.17
N ASN A 200 9.52 -17.60 9.91
CA ASN A 200 10.01 -18.60 10.86
C ASN A 200 11.10 -18.08 11.82
N ASN A 201 11.37 -16.80 11.78
CA ASN A 201 12.37 -16.16 12.64
C ASN A 201 11.81 -14.87 13.28
N PHE A 202 10.62 -14.97 13.85
CA PHE A 202 9.95 -13.87 14.51
C PHE A 202 10.25 -13.88 16.01
N LEU A 203 10.64 -12.75 16.56
CA LEU A 203 10.80 -12.44 17.99
C LEU A 203 11.40 -13.62 18.83
N GLY A 204 12.70 -13.85 18.64
CA GLY A 204 13.40 -14.93 19.32
C GLY A 204 13.20 -16.31 18.70
N GLY A 205 12.99 -16.38 17.37
CA GLY A 205 12.91 -17.63 16.60
C GLY A 205 11.52 -18.26 16.55
N LYS A 206 10.46 -17.51 16.84
CA LYS A 206 9.08 -17.99 16.73
C LYS A 206 8.58 -17.98 15.30
N LYS A 207 7.53 -18.76 15.06
CA LYS A 207 6.82 -18.80 13.80
C LYS A 207 5.68 -17.78 13.81
N LEU A 208 5.67 -16.86 12.84
CA LEU A 208 4.57 -15.93 12.59
C LEU A 208 3.89 -16.32 11.28
N GLU A 209 2.63 -16.71 11.37
CA GLU A 209 1.73 -17.00 10.25
C GLU A 209 0.75 -15.83 10.07
N LYS A 210 0.26 -15.60 8.85
CA LYS A 210 -0.78 -14.61 8.58
C LYS A 210 -1.78 -15.15 7.56
N ASP A 211 -3.05 -15.13 7.95
CA ASP A 211 -4.15 -15.48 7.08
C ASP A 211 -4.25 -14.50 5.89
N PRO A 212 -4.92 -14.88 4.79
CA PRO A 212 -5.16 -13.95 3.67
C PRO A 212 -5.88 -12.69 4.12
N LEU A 213 -5.43 -11.53 3.58
CA LEU A 213 -6.04 -10.22 3.80
C LEU A 213 -6.83 -9.83 2.55
N TYR A 214 -8.10 -9.56 2.72
CA TYR A 214 -9.02 -9.12 1.66
C TYR A 214 -9.16 -7.61 1.72
N ALA A 215 -9.15 -6.96 0.56
CA ALA A 215 -9.37 -5.52 0.48
C ALA A 215 -10.23 -5.17 -0.74
N VAL A 216 -10.98 -4.08 -0.62
CA VAL A 216 -11.69 -3.45 -1.72
C VAL A 216 -11.42 -1.96 -1.66
N GLN A 217 -10.90 -1.39 -2.76
CA GLN A 217 -10.71 0.05 -2.91
C GLN A 217 -11.74 0.60 -3.89
N GLY A 218 -12.20 1.80 -3.62
CA GLY A 218 -13.05 2.56 -4.50
C GLY A 218 -12.53 3.98 -4.66
N HIS A 219 -12.54 4.51 -5.89
CA HIS A 219 -12.04 5.83 -6.21
C HIS A 219 -13.05 6.60 -7.05
N ALA A 220 -13.28 7.88 -6.71
CA ALA A 220 -14.00 8.83 -7.52
C ALA A 220 -13.03 9.92 -7.96
N ILE A 221 -12.69 9.93 -9.26
CA ILE A 221 -11.61 10.74 -9.83
C ILE A 221 -12.21 11.78 -10.75
N TYR A 222 -11.90 13.05 -10.53
CA TYR A 222 -12.32 14.15 -11.36
C TYR A 222 -11.14 14.74 -12.14
N HIS A 223 -11.27 14.82 -13.46
CA HIS A 223 -10.27 15.33 -14.39
C HIS A 223 -10.63 16.72 -14.88
N THR A 224 -9.70 17.65 -14.79
CA THR A 224 -9.86 18.99 -15.38
C THR A 224 -9.29 19.04 -16.81
N ARG A 225 -9.69 20.06 -17.57
CA ARG A 225 -9.16 20.30 -18.94
C ARG A 225 -7.67 20.63 -18.97
N PHE A 226 -7.09 21.04 -17.86
CA PHE A 226 -5.67 21.41 -17.74
C PHE A 226 -4.75 20.25 -17.32
N GLY A 227 -5.29 19.03 -17.26
CA GLY A 227 -4.55 17.85 -16.85
C GLY A 227 -4.39 17.66 -15.33
N LEU A 228 -4.87 18.62 -14.53
CA LEU A 228 -5.01 18.45 -13.09
C LEU A 228 -6.14 17.46 -12.82
N TRP A 229 -5.95 16.55 -11.88
CA TRP A 229 -6.99 15.65 -11.41
C TRP A 229 -6.94 15.51 -9.90
N GLY A 230 -8.08 15.23 -9.31
CA GLY A 230 -8.22 14.91 -7.90
C GLY A 230 -9.08 13.68 -7.71
N ALA A 231 -8.89 12.98 -6.60
CA ALA A 231 -9.66 11.79 -6.24
C ALA A 231 -10.10 11.84 -4.78
N VAL A 232 -11.24 11.22 -4.52
CA VAL A 232 -11.66 10.79 -3.17
C VAL A 232 -11.62 9.28 -3.17
N ASP A 233 -11.05 8.72 -2.13
CA ASP A 233 -10.66 7.33 -2.03
C ASP A 233 -11.29 6.70 -0.80
N VAL A 234 -11.71 5.44 -0.89
CA VAL A 234 -12.17 4.62 0.23
C VAL A 234 -11.57 3.23 0.11
N THR A 235 -11.06 2.70 1.22
CA THR A 235 -10.56 1.32 1.27
C THR A 235 -11.15 0.63 2.49
N TYR A 236 -11.77 -0.52 2.26
CA TYR A 236 -12.14 -1.47 3.29
C TYR A 236 -11.24 -2.68 3.21
N TYR A 237 -10.73 -3.14 4.35
CA TYR A 237 -9.99 -4.39 4.42
C TYR A 237 -10.32 -5.19 5.68
N GLY A 238 -10.29 -6.52 5.54
CA GLY A 238 -10.57 -7.47 6.62
C GLY A 238 -9.87 -8.80 6.39
N GLY A 239 -9.75 -9.60 7.43
CA GLY A 239 -8.93 -10.82 7.43
C GLY A 239 -7.50 -10.52 7.88
N GLY A 240 -6.52 -11.32 7.41
CA GLY A 240 -5.11 -11.11 7.77
C GLY A 240 -4.80 -11.35 9.25
N ARG A 241 -5.56 -12.22 9.91
CA ARG A 241 -5.28 -12.62 11.29
C ARG A 241 -3.88 -13.19 11.39
N THR A 242 -3.14 -12.78 12.41
CA THR A 242 -1.81 -13.32 12.71
C THR A 242 -1.89 -14.43 13.73
N THR A 243 -1.02 -15.44 13.59
CA THR A 243 -0.85 -16.54 14.54
C THR A 243 0.63 -16.64 14.86
N VAL A 244 0.99 -16.68 16.14
CA VAL A 244 2.37 -16.83 16.63
C VAL A 244 2.49 -18.10 17.44
N ASP A 245 3.30 -19.07 16.97
CA ASP A 245 3.46 -20.38 17.61
C ASP A 245 2.12 -21.06 17.95
N GLY A 246 1.13 -20.95 17.04
CA GLY A 246 -0.20 -21.53 17.21
C GLY A 246 -1.20 -20.66 18.01
N GLU A 247 -0.77 -19.56 18.62
CA GLU A 247 -1.67 -18.63 19.31
C GLU A 247 -2.23 -17.60 18.33
N LYS A 248 -3.54 -17.56 18.18
CA LYS A 248 -4.26 -16.68 17.26
C LYS A 248 -4.51 -15.31 17.85
N GLY A 249 -4.12 -14.25 17.13
CA GLY A 249 -4.50 -12.88 17.42
C GLY A 249 -5.91 -12.54 16.96
N ALA A 250 -6.34 -11.32 17.23
CA ALA A 250 -7.60 -10.78 16.72
C ALA A 250 -7.54 -10.54 15.21
N GLU A 251 -8.68 -10.57 14.56
CA GLU A 251 -8.81 -10.33 13.13
C GLU A 251 -8.97 -8.85 12.83
N PRO A 252 -8.05 -8.23 12.04
CA PRO A 252 -8.18 -6.85 11.60
C PRO A 252 -9.41 -6.63 10.73
N GLN A 253 -10.06 -5.47 10.93
CA GLN A 253 -11.16 -4.99 10.11
C GLN A 253 -11.16 -3.47 10.13
N ASN A 254 -10.86 -2.82 9.03
CA ASN A 254 -10.66 -1.38 8.99
C ASN A 254 -11.25 -0.76 7.74
N LEU A 255 -11.71 0.48 7.86
CA LEU A 255 -12.14 1.36 6.79
C LEU A 255 -11.27 2.61 6.79
N ARG A 256 -10.73 2.97 5.63
CA ARG A 256 -9.94 4.19 5.45
C ARG A 256 -10.57 5.06 4.38
N VAL A 257 -10.41 6.35 4.54
CA VAL A 257 -10.79 7.35 3.54
C VAL A 257 -9.59 8.22 3.21
N GLY A 258 -9.54 8.71 1.97
CA GLY A 258 -8.43 9.53 1.53
C GLY A 258 -8.81 10.47 0.42
N ALA A 259 -7.84 11.32 0.08
CA ALA A 259 -7.92 12.22 -1.06
C ALA A 259 -6.55 12.35 -1.73
N THR A 260 -6.58 12.49 -3.04
CA THR A 260 -5.40 12.66 -3.88
C THR A 260 -5.59 13.87 -4.80
N LEU A 261 -4.53 14.65 -5.00
CA LEU A 261 -4.48 15.75 -5.96
C LEU A 261 -3.19 15.64 -6.78
N ALA A 262 -3.30 15.53 -8.09
CA ALA A 262 -2.15 15.50 -8.99
C ALA A 262 -2.12 16.72 -9.91
N ILE A 263 -0.99 17.41 -9.89
CA ILE A 263 -0.75 18.70 -10.52
C ILE A 263 0.32 18.51 -11.60
N PRO A 264 0.00 18.65 -12.88
CA PRO A 264 1.01 18.67 -13.93
C PRO A 264 1.78 20.00 -13.86
N ILE A 265 3.11 19.93 -13.79
CA ILE A 265 3.99 21.10 -13.77
C ILE A 265 4.50 21.38 -15.19
N THR A 266 4.93 20.35 -15.88
CA THR A 266 5.32 20.38 -17.29
C THR A 266 4.79 19.13 -18.00
N ARG A 267 5.10 18.98 -19.30
CA ARG A 267 4.78 17.73 -20.02
C ARG A 267 5.43 16.50 -19.40
N GLN A 268 6.56 16.66 -18.75
CA GLN A 268 7.36 15.56 -18.18
C GLN A 268 7.24 15.45 -16.67
N HIS A 269 6.89 16.53 -15.96
CA HIS A 269 6.92 16.59 -14.50
C HIS A 269 5.51 16.80 -13.93
N SER A 270 5.18 16.06 -12.89
CA SER A 270 3.97 16.26 -12.08
C SER A 270 4.27 16.08 -10.59
N VAL A 271 3.43 16.67 -9.77
CA VAL A 271 3.43 16.49 -8.31
C VAL A 271 2.09 15.93 -7.88
N LYS A 272 2.12 14.92 -7.02
CA LYS A 272 0.94 14.33 -6.37
C LYS A 272 0.99 14.62 -4.89
N LEU A 273 -0.08 15.17 -4.35
CA LEU A 273 -0.34 15.31 -2.92
C LEU A 273 -1.39 14.27 -2.54
N TYR A 274 -1.25 13.65 -1.39
CA TYR A 274 -2.23 12.70 -0.90
C TYR A 274 -2.35 12.76 0.62
N ALA A 275 -3.54 12.45 1.11
CA ALA A 275 -3.79 12.30 2.54
C ALA A 275 -4.84 11.22 2.75
N SER A 276 -4.74 10.50 3.87
CA SER A 276 -5.73 9.50 4.27
C SER A 276 -5.80 9.37 5.78
N THR A 277 -6.94 8.90 6.27
CA THR A 277 -7.15 8.62 7.69
C THR A 277 -8.01 7.38 7.87
N GLY A 278 -7.92 6.71 9.01
CA GLY A 278 -8.86 5.68 9.39
C GLY A 278 -10.22 6.28 9.72
N ALA A 279 -11.28 5.70 9.17
CA ALA A 279 -12.65 6.04 9.53
C ALA A 279 -13.23 5.04 10.55
N PHE A 280 -12.67 3.83 10.58
CA PHE A 280 -12.99 2.79 11.53
C PHE A 280 -11.82 1.80 11.60
N ALA A 281 -11.39 1.43 12.80
CA ALA A 281 -10.41 0.38 13.06
C ALA A 281 -10.88 -0.49 14.23
N ARG A 282 -11.08 -1.79 13.99
CA ARG A 282 -11.42 -2.74 15.05
C ARG A 282 -10.17 -3.20 15.81
N VAL A 283 -9.14 -3.57 15.06
CA VAL A 283 -7.81 -3.97 15.56
C VAL A 283 -6.78 -3.58 14.52
N GLY A 284 -5.62 -3.08 14.95
CA GLY A 284 -4.56 -2.60 14.08
C GLY A 284 -4.33 -1.10 14.19
N GLY A 285 -3.70 -0.50 13.19
CA GLY A 285 -3.37 0.92 13.21
C GLY A 285 -4.49 1.81 12.69
N ASP A 286 -4.78 2.87 13.42
CA ASP A 286 -5.58 4.00 12.97
C ASP A 286 -4.66 5.19 12.69
N PHE A 287 -4.12 5.21 11.46
CA PHE A 287 -3.13 6.20 11.05
C PHE A 287 -3.74 7.28 10.18
N THR A 288 -3.39 8.53 10.47
CA THR A 288 -3.49 9.65 9.55
C THR A 288 -2.18 9.78 8.79
N THR A 289 -2.26 9.80 7.47
CA THR A 289 -1.10 9.87 6.58
C THR A 289 -1.26 11.08 5.67
N ALA A 290 -0.17 11.81 5.44
CA ALA A 290 -0.09 12.84 4.41
C ALA A 290 1.24 12.69 3.66
N GLY A 291 1.23 12.96 2.36
CA GLY A 291 2.44 12.82 1.58
C GLY A 291 2.44 13.60 0.27
N ILE A 292 3.63 13.61 -0.32
CA ILE A 292 3.93 14.25 -1.59
C ILE A 292 4.76 13.31 -2.45
N ALA A 293 4.50 13.26 -3.74
CA ALA A 293 5.30 12.53 -4.71
C ALA A 293 5.57 13.39 -5.93
N TRP A 294 6.82 13.42 -6.36
CA TRP A 294 7.23 13.97 -7.63
C TRP A 294 7.35 12.83 -8.64
N GLN A 295 6.86 13.05 -9.86
CA GLN A 295 6.95 12.12 -10.97
C GLN A 295 7.61 12.77 -12.16
N PHE A 296 8.57 12.06 -12.74
CA PHE A 296 9.19 12.36 -14.02
C PHE A 296 8.83 11.26 -15.03
N ARG A 297 8.39 11.65 -16.22
CA ARG A 297 8.05 10.72 -17.30
C ARG A 297 8.84 11.02 -18.59
N TRP A 298 9.22 9.97 -19.29
CA TRP A 298 9.94 10.04 -20.56
C TRP A 298 9.66 8.83 -21.44
N GLY A 299 10.12 8.85 -22.70
CA GLY A 299 9.95 7.77 -23.67
C GLY A 299 8.60 7.85 -24.39
N GLY A 300 8.24 6.80 -25.12
CA GLY A 300 7.00 6.72 -25.85
C GLY A 300 6.79 7.76 -26.95
N GLY A 301 7.80 8.58 -27.27
CA GLY A 301 7.68 9.70 -28.24
C GLY A 301 7.31 11.04 -27.60
N LEU A 302 7.55 11.25 -26.31
CA LEU A 302 7.31 12.48 -25.57
C LEU A 302 8.26 13.60 -26.02
#